data_2f63495ceab330014d9f0ea83322af39
#
_entry.id   2f63495ceab330014d9f0ea83322af39
#
_cell.length_a   1.000
_cell.length_b   1.000
_cell.length_c   1.000
_cell.angle_alpha   90.00
_cell.angle_beta   90.00
_cell.angle_gamma   90.00
#
_symmetry.space_group_name_H-M   'P 1'
#
loop_
_entity.id
_entity.type
_entity.pdbx_description
1 polymer ?
#
loop_
_entity_poly.entity_id
_entity_poly.type
_entity_poly.pdbx_seq_one_letter_code
_entity_poly.pdbx_strand_id
1 'polypeptide(L)'
;KIFEAVGVFMRFKRSQRIQELLLEEISKIVQSGLKDPRIGFTTITKVELTDNLKLAKVFVSVMGTEKEKSDTLEALNSAKGFVRNTLGKNLYLKYLPVLDFRQDDNADHVEKISRILNELHTESGGQPL
;
A
#
# COMPACT_ATOMS: atom_id res chain seq x y z
N LYS A 1 13.40 -25.22 -21.86
CA LYS A 1 14.00 -24.11 -21.09
C LYS A 1 13.38 -22.76 -21.43
N ILE A 2 13.10 -22.53 -22.73
CA ILE A 2 12.38 -21.32 -23.14
C ILE A 2 10.95 -21.35 -22.58
N PHE A 3 10.30 -22.50 -22.55
CA PHE A 3 8.96 -22.65 -21.99
C PHE A 3 8.92 -22.36 -20.50
N GLU A 4 9.95 -22.73 -19.77
CA GLU A 4 10.05 -22.42 -18.34
C GLU A 4 10.18 -20.92 -18.11
N ALA A 5 11.01 -20.23 -18.89
CA ALA A 5 11.18 -18.80 -18.80
C ALA A 5 9.88 -18.03 -19.13
N VAL A 6 9.17 -18.47 -20.18
CA VAL A 6 7.88 -17.89 -20.55
C VAL A 6 6.84 -18.11 -19.45
N GLY A 7 6.80 -19.30 -18.87
CA GLY A 7 5.89 -19.62 -17.78
C GLY A 7 6.11 -18.75 -16.54
N VAL A 8 7.37 -18.54 -16.17
CA VAL A 8 7.74 -17.64 -15.05
C VAL A 8 7.34 -16.21 -15.35
N PHE A 9 7.62 -15.74 -16.56
CA PHE A 9 7.25 -14.39 -17.01
C PHE A 9 5.73 -14.17 -16.96
N MET A 10 4.95 -15.15 -17.42
CA MET A 10 3.48 -15.06 -17.41
C MET A 10 2.92 -15.01 -16.00
N ARG A 11 3.47 -15.79 -15.07
CA ARG A 11 3.06 -15.76 -13.65
C ARG A 11 3.42 -14.45 -13.00
N PHE A 12 4.57 -13.90 -13.30
CA PHE A 12 5.01 -12.60 -12.80
C PHE A 12 4.05 -11.50 -13.27
N LYS A 13 3.70 -11.47 -14.54
CA LYS A 13 2.76 -10.48 -15.09
C LYS A 13 1.37 -10.59 -14.47
N ARG A 14 0.90 -11.81 -14.24
CA ARG A 14 -0.39 -12.05 -13.60
C ARG A 14 -0.39 -11.52 -12.17
N SER A 15 0.65 -11.85 -11.41
CA SER A 15 0.81 -11.39 -10.04
C SER A 15 0.86 -9.87 -9.98
N GLN A 16 1.59 -9.23 -10.88
CA GLN A 16 1.68 -7.78 -10.96
C GLN A 16 0.33 -7.14 -11.25
N ARG A 17 -0.46 -7.70 -12.16
CA ARG A 17 -1.81 -7.22 -12.44
C ARG A 17 -2.73 -7.32 -11.23
N ILE A 18 -2.67 -8.43 -10.52
CA ILE A 18 -3.47 -8.63 -9.32
C ILE A 18 -3.05 -7.61 -8.26
N GLN A 19 -1.76 -7.38 -8.08
CA GLN A 19 -1.26 -6.38 -7.13
C GLN A 19 -1.76 -4.98 -7.45
N GLU A 20 -1.73 -4.58 -8.71
CA GLU A 20 -2.23 -3.27 -9.17
C GLU A 20 -3.73 -3.14 -8.95
N LEU A 21 -4.48 -4.18 -9.26
CA LEU A 21 -5.92 -4.22 -9.06
C LEU A 21 -6.29 -4.12 -7.58
N LEU A 22 -5.59 -4.87 -6.74
CA LEU A 22 -5.78 -4.80 -5.29
C LEU A 22 -5.45 -3.42 -4.75
N LEU A 23 -4.36 -2.82 -5.22
CA LEU A 23 -3.97 -1.46 -4.83
C LEU A 23 -5.09 -0.47 -5.11
N GLU A 24 -5.64 -0.50 -6.30
CA GLU A 24 -6.72 0.40 -6.72
C GLU A 24 -7.98 0.20 -5.88
N GLU A 25 -8.43 -1.05 -5.74
CA GLU A 25 -9.66 -1.35 -5.02
C GLU A 25 -9.54 -1.12 -3.52
N ILE A 26 -8.43 -1.51 -2.91
CA ILE A 26 -8.20 -1.27 -1.48
C ILE A 26 -8.13 0.23 -1.20
N SER A 27 -7.49 1.00 -2.07
CA SER A 27 -7.42 2.45 -1.94
C SER A 27 -8.81 3.08 -1.92
N LYS A 28 -9.69 2.64 -2.82
CA LYS A 28 -11.09 3.12 -2.86
C LYS A 28 -11.83 2.79 -1.56
N ILE A 29 -11.68 1.58 -1.06
CA ILE A 29 -12.36 1.13 0.15
C ILE A 29 -11.88 1.92 1.36
N VAL A 30 -10.59 2.11 1.50
CA VAL A 30 -9.99 2.85 2.63
C VAL A 30 -10.43 4.31 2.61
N GLN A 31 -10.47 4.93 1.43
CA GLN A 31 -10.82 6.35 1.30
C GLN A 31 -12.30 6.63 1.51
N SER A 32 -13.18 5.72 1.12
CA SER A 32 -14.62 5.98 1.09
C SER A 32 -15.44 5.13 2.04
N GLY A 33 -14.93 4.00 2.51
CA GLY A 33 -15.73 2.99 3.19
C GLY A 33 -15.44 2.76 4.66
N LEU A 34 -14.34 3.25 5.19
CA LEU A 34 -13.97 3.01 6.58
C LEU A 34 -14.32 4.22 7.44
N LYS A 35 -15.13 3.99 8.48
CA LYS A 35 -15.61 5.04 9.38
C LYS A 35 -14.99 4.90 10.77
N ASP A 36 -13.70 4.65 10.83
CA ASP A 36 -12.99 4.58 12.11
C ASP A 36 -12.27 5.90 12.34
N PRO A 37 -12.56 6.61 13.46
CA PRO A 37 -11.94 7.92 13.73
C PRO A 37 -10.43 7.83 13.95
N ARG A 38 -9.88 6.65 14.21
CA ARG A 38 -8.44 6.46 14.34
C ARG A 38 -7.70 6.53 13.01
N ILE A 39 -8.43 6.36 11.89
CA ILE A 39 -7.83 6.40 10.56
C ILE A 39 -7.63 7.85 10.14
N GLY A 40 -6.36 8.24 10.06
CA GLY A 40 -5.99 9.56 9.59
C GLY A 40 -5.76 9.60 8.09
N PHE A 41 -5.00 10.59 7.65
CA PHE A 41 -4.68 10.75 6.24
C PHE A 41 -3.78 9.59 5.80
N THR A 42 -4.33 8.71 5.00
CA THR A 42 -3.69 7.43 4.64
C THR A 42 -3.68 7.25 3.12
N THR A 43 -2.53 6.87 2.60
CA THR A 43 -2.37 6.50 1.19
C THR A 43 -1.86 5.07 1.12
N ILE A 44 -2.52 4.25 0.30
CA ILE A 44 -2.00 2.91 0.00
C ILE A 44 -0.91 3.06 -1.06
N THR A 45 0.31 2.70 -0.72
CA THR A 45 1.47 2.94 -1.59
C THR A 45 1.85 1.73 -2.43
N LYS A 46 1.60 0.53 -1.92
CA LYS A 46 2.04 -0.69 -2.57
C LYS A 46 1.28 -1.89 -2.04
N VAL A 47 1.06 -2.87 -2.89
CA VAL A 47 0.54 -4.19 -2.49
C VAL A 47 1.49 -5.25 -3.00
N GLU A 48 1.97 -6.13 -2.11
CA GLU A 48 2.81 -7.26 -2.46
C GLU A 48 2.09 -8.56 -2.14
N LEU A 49 1.94 -9.41 -3.15
CA LEU A 49 1.39 -10.75 -2.98
C LEU A 49 2.52 -11.74 -2.73
N THR A 50 2.27 -12.70 -1.85
CA THR A 50 3.16 -13.85 -1.70
C THR A 50 3.02 -14.75 -2.93
N ASP A 51 4.04 -15.61 -3.16
CA ASP A 51 4.08 -16.48 -4.34
C ASP A 51 2.88 -17.42 -4.43
N ASN A 52 2.33 -17.82 -3.28
CA ASN A 52 1.14 -18.69 -3.25
C ASN A 52 -0.17 -17.90 -3.34
N LEU A 53 -0.12 -16.59 -3.49
CA LEU A 53 -1.27 -15.68 -3.59
C LEU A 53 -2.19 -15.69 -2.37
N LYS A 54 -1.75 -16.19 -1.23
CA LYS A 54 -2.57 -16.31 -0.01
C LYS A 54 -2.49 -15.11 0.89
N LEU A 55 -1.41 -14.33 0.82
CA LEU A 55 -1.20 -13.15 1.65
C LEU A 55 -0.87 -11.95 0.79
N ALA A 56 -1.56 -10.85 1.05
CA ALA A 56 -1.27 -9.55 0.45
C ALA A 56 -0.76 -8.60 1.53
N LYS A 57 0.47 -8.16 1.39
CA LYS A 57 1.04 -7.12 2.25
C LYS A 57 0.64 -5.77 1.66
N VAL A 58 -0.14 -5.01 2.41
CA VAL A 58 -0.65 -3.72 1.97
C VAL A 58 0.13 -2.62 2.69
N PHE A 59 0.98 -1.93 1.94
CA PHE A 59 1.82 -0.88 2.50
C PHE A 59 1.08 0.45 2.48
N VAL A 60 1.12 1.14 3.60
CA VAL A 60 0.40 2.40 3.78
C VAL A 60 1.35 3.50 4.24
N SER A 61 1.13 4.69 3.74
CA SER A 61 1.77 5.91 4.22
C SER A 61 0.73 6.71 4.99
N VAL A 62 1.04 7.05 6.23
CA VAL A 62 0.14 7.79 7.12
C VAL A 62 0.82 9.09 7.51
N MET A 63 0.13 10.21 7.35
CA MET A 63 0.62 11.50 7.82
C MET A 63 0.26 11.68 9.28
N GLY A 64 1.23 12.17 10.08
CA GLY A 64 1.01 12.44 11.48
C GLY A 64 2.17 12.00 12.36
N THR A 65 1.92 12.01 13.67
CA THR A 65 2.87 11.57 14.68
C THR A 65 3.02 10.04 14.65
N GLU A 66 4.04 9.54 15.34
CA GLU A 66 4.24 8.09 15.45
C GLU A 66 3.03 7.41 16.10
N LYS A 67 2.41 8.07 17.07
CA LYS A 67 1.19 7.55 17.71
C LYS A 67 0.03 7.50 16.72
N GLU A 68 -0.17 8.56 15.94
CA GLU A 68 -1.22 8.60 14.92
C GLU A 68 -1.01 7.53 13.85
N LYS A 69 0.22 7.31 13.43
CA LYS A 69 0.57 6.24 12.48
C LYS A 69 0.25 4.87 13.05
N SER A 70 0.63 4.63 14.29
CA SER A 70 0.37 3.37 14.99
C SER A 70 -1.13 3.12 15.15
N ASP A 71 -1.87 4.13 15.57
CA ASP A 71 -3.33 4.04 15.76
C ASP A 71 -4.04 3.76 14.44
N THR A 72 -3.61 4.42 13.37
CA THR A 72 -4.16 4.20 12.03
C THR A 72 -3.90 2.78 11.55
N LEU A 73 -2.67 2.30 11.73
CA LEU A 73 -2.30 0.94 11.31
C LEU A 73 -3.12 -0.11 12.07
N GLU A 74 -3.29 0.08 13.37
CA GLU A 74 -4.11 -0.80 14.20
C GLU A 74 -5.57 -0.80 13.72
N ALA A 75 -6.11 0.37 13.41
CA ALA A 75 -7.47 0.51 12.91
C ALA A 75 -7.65 -0.20 11.56
N LEU A 76 -6.70 -0.04 10.65
CA LEU A 76 -6.72 -0.71 9.35
C LEU A 76 -6.69 -2.23 9.50
N ASN A 77 -5.83 -2.74 10.36
CA ASN A 77 -5.75 -4.18 10.60
C ASN A 77 -7.00 -4.72 11.30
N SER A 78 -7.65 -3.91 12.13
CA SER A 78 -8.95 -4.27 12.72
C SER A 78 -10.05 -4.34 11.66
N ALA A 79 -9.94 -3.54 10.61
CA ALA A 79 -10.93 -3.49 9.52
C ALA A 79 -10.60 -4.44 8.36
N LYS A 80 -9.53 -5.22 8.42
CA LYS A 80 -9.08 -6.03 7.29
C LYS A 80 -10.13 -7.04 6.81
N GLY A 81 -10.93 -7.58 7.72
CA GLY A 81 -12.04 -8.49 7.37
C GLY A 81 -13.11 -7.80 6.53
N PHE A 82 -13.48 -6.59 6.90
CA PHE A 82 -14.42 -5.77 6.15
C PHE A 82 -13.86 -5.44 4.75
N VAL A 83 -12.61 -5.03 4.68
CA VAL A 83 -11.97 -4.70 3.40
C VAL A 83 -11.93 -5.93 2.50
N ARG A 84 -11.56 -7.08 3.04
CA ARG A 84 -11.51 -8.34 2.30
C ARG A 84 -12.89 -8.75 1.77
N ASN A 85 -13.93 -8.62 2.59
CA ASN A 85 -15.29 -8.93 2.18
C ASN A 85 -15.76 -8.01 1.07
N THR A 86 -15.45 -6.74 1.15
CA THR A 86 -15.79 -5.76 0.11
C THR A 86 -15.05 -6.07 -1.19
N LEU A 87 -13.77 -6.45 -1.10
CA LEU A 87 -13.01 -6.90 -2.27
C LEU A 87 -13.68 -8.10 -2.94
N GLY A 88 -14.15 -9.05 -2.15
CA GLY A 88 -14.83 -10.23 -2.67
C GLY A 88 -16.09 -9.93 -3.45
N LYS A 89 -16.75 -8.81 -3.15
CA LYS A 89 -17.93 -8.36 -3.89
C LYS A 89 -17.57 -7.66 -5.19
N ASN A 90 -16.42 -7.00 -5.23
CA ASN A 90 -15.99 -6.17 -6.35
C ASN A 90 -15.08 -6.87 -7.34
N LEU A 91 -14.37 -7.92 -6.90
CA LEU A 91 -13.36 -8.60 -7.69
C LEU A 91 -13.70 -10.08 -7.86
N TYR A 92 -13.51 -10.57 -9.10
CA TYR A 92 -13.67 -11.99 -9.42
C TYR A 92 -12.31 -12.69 -9.33
N LEU A 93 -11.80 -12.86 -8.12
CA LEU A 93 -10.58 -13.62 -7.88
C LEU A 93 -10.94 -15.02 -7.40
N LYS A 94 -10.22 -16.02 -7.89
CA LYS A 94 -10.43 -17.41 -7.49
C LYS A 94 -10.25 -17.57 -5.97
N TYR A 95 -9.25 -16.88 -5.42
CA TYR A 95 -9.01 -16.84 -3.99
C TYR A 95 -8.73 -15.41 -3.58
N LEU A 96 -9.35 -14.97 -2.49
CA LEU A 96 -9.03 -13.69 -1.87
C LEU A 96 -7.87 -13.86 -0.91
N PRO A 97 -6.80 -13.07 -1.06
CA PRO A 97 -5.70 -13.13 -0.11
C PRO A 97 -6.11 -12.58 1.25
N VAL A 98 -5.45 -13.04 2.29
CA VAL A 98 -5.51 -12.40 3.60
C VAL A 98 -4.74 -11.08 3.51
N LEU A 99 -5.28 -10.02 4.08
CA LEU A 99 -4.65 -8.70 4.05
C LEU A 99 -3.83 -8.47 5.32
N ASP A 100 -2.67 -7.84 5.15
CA ASP A 100 -1.82 -7.42 6.25
C ASP A 100 -1.36 -5.99 5.97
N PHE A 101 -1.88 -5.04 6.74
CA PHE A 101 -1.53 -3.63 6.56
C PHE A 101 -0.23 -3.33 7.28
N ARG A 102 0.72 -2.73 6.57
CA ARG A 102 2.05 -2.39 7.08
C ARG A 102 2.41 -0.95 6.71
N GLN A 103 3.19 -0.31 7.56
CA GLN A 103 3.69 1.02 7.25
C GLN A 103 4.76 0.94 6.16
N ASP A 104 4.72 1.88 5.22
CA ASP A 104 5.71 1.98 4.15
C ASP A 104 6.87 2.87 4.60
N ASP A 105 7.94 2.24 5.07
CA ASP A 105 9.14 2.93 5.51
C ASP A 105 9.87 3.63 4.36
N ASN A 106 9.74 3.12 3.14
CA ASN A 106 10.35 3.73 1.96
C ASN A 106 9.72 5.08 1.65
N ALA A 107 8.40 5.21 1.80
CA ALA A 107 7.71 6.47 1.60
C ALA A 107 8.18 7.53 2.59
N ASP A 108 8.32 7.16 3.87
CA ASP A 108 8.86 8.04 4.90
C ASP A 108 10.29 8.46 4.59
N HIS A 109 11.09 7.54 4.08
CA HIS A 109 12.49 7.81 3.72
C HIS A 109 12.59 8.82 2.56
N VAL A 110 11.78 8.65 1.53
CA VAL A 110 11.72 9.57 0.40
C VAL A 110 11.28 10.97 0.85
N GLU A 111 10.31 11.06 1.73
CA GLU A 111 9.83 12.31 2.29
C GLU A 111 10.94 13.02 3.07
N LYS A 112 11.71 12.31 3.88
CA LYS A 112 12.86 12.86 4.60
C LYS A 112 13.92 13.39 3.66
N ILE A 113 14.25 12.65 2.61
CA ILE A 113 15.22 13.06 1.61
C ILE A 113 14.76 14.33 0.91
N SER A 114 13.50 14.40 0.51
CA SER A 114 12.93 15.60 -0.11
C SER A 114 13.03 16.81 0.79
N ARG A 115 12.77 16.65 2.08
CA ARG A 115 12.89 17.72 3.07
C ARG A 115 14.32 18.21 3.18
N ILE A 116 15.28 17.30 3.28
CA ILE A 116 16.70 17.63 3.37
C ILE A 116 17.16 18.39 2.13
N LEU A 117 16.75 17.94 0.96
CA LEU A 117 17.08 18.61 -0.29
C LEU A 117 16.50 20.02 -0.35
N ASN A 118 15.29 20.23 0.12
CA ASN A 118 14.67 21.56 0.18
C ASN A 118 15.41 22.49 1.13
N GLU A 119 15.83 21.99 2.29
CA GLU A 119 16.62 22.75 3.26
C GLU A 119 17.98 23.16 2.68
N LEU A 120 18.68 22.23 2.07
CA LEU A 120 19.95 22.51 1.41
C LEU A 120 19.80 23.54 0.29
N HIS A 121 18.72 23.47 -0.45
CA HIS A 121 18.40 24.39 -1.51
C HIS A 121 18.21 25.80 -0.98
N THR A 122 17.50 25.94 0.14
CA THR A 122 17.27 27.21 0.81
C THR A 122 18.58 27.78 1.35
N GLU A 123 19.43 26.96 1.94
CA GLU A 123 20.73 27.37 2.51
C GLU A 123 21.71 27.81 1.44
N SER A 124 21.70 27.23 0.25
CA SER A 124 22.66 27.53 -0.82
C SER A 124 22.30 28.78 -1.63
N GLY A 125 21.58 29.72 -1.05
CA GLY A 125 21.34 31.01 -1.68
C GLY A 125 19.90 31.41 -1.83
N GLY A 126 19.00 30.59 -1.36
CA GLY A 126 17.57 30.91 -1.35
C GLY A 126 16.96 31.03 -2.74
N GLN A 127 17.61 30.55 -3.75
CA GLN A 127 17.08 30.60 -5.11
C GLN A 127 16.34 29.33 -5.43
N PRO A 128 15.02 29.36 -5.59
CA PRO A 128 14.30 28.21 -6.12
C PRO A 128 14.70 28.04 -7.59
N LEU A 129 15.00 26.87 -7.95
CA LEU A 129 15.35 26.57 -9.34
C LEU A 129 14.12 26.53 -10.23
#